data_1d4050166f65bb938092cb94f161d1b4
#
_entry.id   1d4050166f65bb938092cb94f161d1b4
#
_cell.length_a   1.000
_cell.length_b   1.000
_cell.length_c   1.000
_cell.angle_alpha   90.00
_cell.angle_beta   90.00
_cell.angle_gamma   90.00
#
_symmetry.space_group_name_H-M   'P 1'
#
loop_
_entity.id
_entity.type
_entity.pdbx_description
1 polymer ?
#
loop_
_entity_poly.entity_id
_entity_poly.type
_entity_poly.pdbx_seq_one_letter_code
_entity_poly.pdbx_strand_id
1 'polypeptide(L)'
;RLEPVQQTLKILKDSDRYFEVVSLLVPGKNDSEEQIKKGAEWLLKNLGPDVPWHFSRFLPEFQLKNLPPTPNTTLEMARNTALAMGIKYVYTGNNPGQEGNHTYCPSCGKKVVERLGFQVLRSLLNQGKCPDCGYQLPGVWLDDLPTGNVGL
;
A
#
# COMPACT_ATOMS: atom_id res chain seq x y z
N ARG A 1 8.06 15.84 11.40
CA ARG A 1 6.69 16.34 11.65
C ARG A 1 5.74 15.68 10.65
N LEU A 2 4.57 15.26 11.09
CA LEU A 2 3.58 14.56 10.24
C LEU A 2 2.75 15.57 9.39
N GLU A 3 2.48 16.73 9.92
CA GLU A 3 1.60 17.73 9.32
C GLU A 3 2.00 18.16 7.88
N PRO A 4 3.28 18.46 7.56
CA PRO A 4 3.66 18.78 6.18
C PRO A 4 3.41 17.61 5.20
N VAL A 5 3.63 16.35 5.66
CA VAL A 5 3.33 15.16 4.86
C VAL A 5 1.84 15.07 4.56
N GLN A 6 1.00 15.28 5.58
CA GLN A 6 -0.46 15.28 5.41
C GLN A 6 -0.95 16.36 4.46
N GLN A 7 -0.36 17.57 4.49
CA GLN A 7 -0.67 18.63 3.54
C GLN A 7 -0.27 18.25 2.11
N THR A 8 0.93 17.69 1.92
CA THR A 8 1.39 17.19 0.62
C THR A 8 0.45 16.12 0.06
N LEU A 9 0.02 15.16 0.89
CA LEU A 9 -0.92 14.11 0.47
C LEU A 9 -2.27 14.67 0.01
N LYS A 10 -2.79 15.73 0.65
CA LYS A 10 -4.01 16.41 0.20
C LYS A 10 -3.82 17.08 -1.16
N ILE A 11 -2.69 17.77 -1.37
CA ILE A 11 -2.35 18.38 -2.67
C ILE A 11 -2.26 17.31 -3.76
N LEU A 12 -1.63 16.16 -3.48
CA LEU A 12 -1.55 15.05 -4.41
C LEU A 12 -2.94 14.46 -4.73
N LYS A 13 -3.82 14.37 -3.72
CA LYS A 13 -5.20 13.92 -3.92
C LYS A 13 -5.99 14.81 -4.87
N ASP A 14 -5.77 16.11 -4.81
CA ASP A 14 -6.44 17.09 -5.67
C ASP A 14 -5.78 17.20 -7.07
N SER A 15 -4.71 16.47 -7.30
CA SER A 15 -4.02 16.37 -8.59
C SER A 15 -4.45 15.11 -9.35
N ASP A 16 -4.30 15.11 -10.67
CA ASP A 16 -4.54 13.93 -11.53
C ASP A 16 -3.39 12.91 -11.48
N ARG A 17 -2.60 12.91 -10.40
CA ARG A 17 -1.44 12.02 -10.28
C ARG A 17 -1.79 10.77 -9.46
N TYR A 18 -1.39 9.62 -9.98
CA TYR A 18 -1.39 8.39 -9.19
C TYR A 18 -0.29 8.47 -8.13
N PHE A 19 -0.62 8.12 -6.89
CA PHE A 19 0.32 8.05 -5.78
C PHE A 19 -0.08 6.96 -4.77
N GLU A 20 0.88 6.53 -4.00
CA GLU A 20 0.71 5.56 -2.93
C GLU A 20 1.33 6.09 -1.64
N VAL A 21 0.83 5.64 -0.50
CA VAL A 21 1.33 6.05 0.81
C VAL A 21 2.17 4.91 1.40
N VAL A 22 3.36 5.24 1.89
CA VAL A 22 4.24 4.28 2.56
C VAL A 22 4.47 4.70 4.01
N SER A 23 4.30 3.78 4.94
CA SER A 23 4.60 3.95 6.36
C SER A 23 5.62 2.92 6.82
N LEU A 24 6.79 3.37 7.24
CA LEU A 24 7.75 2.52 7.91
C LEU A 24 7.25 2.27 9.34
N LEU A 25 7.00 1.01 9.70
CA LEU A 25 6.62 0.66 11.07
C LEU A 25 7.86 0.43 11.92
N VAL A 26 8.05 1.27 12.92
CA VAL A 26 9.19 1.20 13.85
C VAL A 26 8.71 0.71 15.20
N PRO A 27 9.23 -0.42 15.73
CA PRO A 27 8.77 -1.01 16.97
C PRO A 27 8.78 -0.02 18.16
N GLY A 28 7.64 0.07 18.84
CA GLY A 28 7.43 0.95 19.99
C GLY A 28 7.33 2.44 19.65
N LYS A 29 7.24 2.81 18.36
CA LYS A 29 7.11 4.21 17.93
C LYS A 29 5.78 4.51 17.24
N ASN A 30 5.42 3.73 16.23
CA ASN A 30 4.24 3.96 15.41
C ASN A 30 3.58 2.65 14.94
N ASP A 31 3.75 1.57 15.67
CA ASP A 31 3.38 0.22 15.32
C ASP A 31 2.21 -0.35 16.15
N SER A 32 1.56 0.48 16.99
CA SER A 32 0.39 0.03 17.75
C SER A 32 -0.88 0.03 16.87
N GLU A 33 -1.80 -0.89 17.18
CA GLU A 33 -3.08 -0.99 16.48
C GLU A 33 -3.88 0.32 16.51
N GLU A 34 -3.84 1.03 17.65
CA GLU A 34 -4.50 2.34 17.81
C GLU A 34 -3.92 3.40 16.86
N GLN A 35 -2.58 3.43 16.71
CA GLN A 35 -1.93 4.35 15.77
C GLN A 35 -2.27 4.03 14.32
N ILE A 36 -2.36 2.73 13.97
CA ILE A 36 -2.79 2.29 12.64
C ILE A 36 -4.24 2.72 12.38
N LYS A 37 -5.16 2.53 13.35
CA LYS A 37 -6.56 2.99 13.26
C LYS A 37 -6.64 4.49 13.00
N LYS A 38 -5.93 5.31 13.77
CA LYS A 38 -5.88 6.77 13.57
C LYS A 38 -5.35 7.14 12.17
N GLY A 39 -4.33 6.43 11.70
CA GLY A 39 -3.81 6.61 10.34
C GLY A 39 -4.85 6.27 9.27
N ALA A 40 -5.55 5.14 9.42
CA ALA A 40 -6.60 4.71 8.50
C ALA A 40 -7.78 5.68 8.48
N GLU A 41 -8.24 6.15 9.64
CA GLU A 41 -9.29 7.19 9.75
C GLU A 41 -8.90 8.46 8.98
N TRP A 42 -7.67 8.91 9.18
CA TRP A 42 -7.17 10.10 8.48
C TRP A 42 -7.12 9.89 6.97
N LEU A 43 -6.58 8.75 6.50
CA LEU A 43 -6.50 8.40 5.08
C LEU A 43 -7.88 8.34 4.45
N LEU A 44 -8.82 7.60 5.05
CA LEU A 44 -10.18 7.47 4.55
C LEU A 44 -10.89 8.81 4.44
N LYS A 45 -10.76 9.66 5.46
CA LYS A 45 -11.39 10.99 5.50
C LYS A 45 -10.84 11.94 4.44
N ASN A 46 -9.52 11.92 4.19
CA ASN A 46 -8.86 12.94 3.37
C ASN A 46 -8.49 12.45 1.97
N LEU A 47 -8.21 11.14 1.79
CA LEU A 47 -7.73 10.57 0.52
C LEU A 47 -8.73 9.58 -0.09
N GLY A 48 -9.59 8.99 0.73
CA GLY A 48 -10.54 7.96 0.32
C GLY A 48 -9.96 6.54 0.41
N PRO A 49 -10.80 5.52 0.12
CA PRO A 49 -10.46 4.12 0.34
C PRO A 49 -9.55 3.51 -0.74
N ASP A 50 -9.39 4.18 -1.87
CA ASP A 50 -8.73 3.63 -3.06
C ASP A 50 -7.23 3.94 -3.15
N VAL A 51 -6.69 4.83 -2.28
CA VAL A 51 -5.25 5.12 -2.23
C VAL A 51 -4.51 3.97 -1.55
N PRO A 52 -3.54 3.32 -2.22
CA PRO A 52 -2.80 2.22 -1.63
C PRO A 52 -1.97 2.66 -0.42
N TRP A 53 -2.00 1.84 0.63
CA TRP A 53 -1.20 2.05 1.83
C TRP A 53 -0.26 0.89 2.08
N HIS A 54 1.05 1.18 2.11
CA HIS A 54 2.10 0.20 2.33
C HIS A 54 2.67 0.32 3.73
N PHE A 55 2.72 -0.80 4.46
CA PHE A 55 3.46 -0.93 5.71
C PHE A 55 4.81 -1.57 5.44
N SER A 56 5.88 -0.79 5.53
CA SER A 56 7.24 -1.29 5.32
C SER A 56 7.85 -1.75 6.63
N ARG A 57 8.50 -2.92 6.58
CA ARG A 57 9.26 -3.48 7.70
C ARG A 57 10.46 -2.61 8.00
N PHE A 58 10.62 -2.17 9.25
CA PHE A 58 11.83 -1.55 9.74
C PHE A 58 12.92 -2.62 9.93
N LEU A 59 14.12 -2.32 9.47
CA LEU A 59 15.34 -3.06 9.79
C LEU A 59 16.29 -2.14 10.53
N PRO A 60 16.95 -2.61 11.62
CA PRO A 60 17.81 -1.77 12.45
C PRO A 60 19.05 -1.30 11.69
N GLU A 61 19.16 0.01 11.50
CA GLU A 61 20.30 0.65 10.84
C GLU A 61 20.68 1.97 11.48
N PHE A 62 21.87 2.46 11.19
CA PHE A 62 22.41 3.76 11.59
C PHE A 62 22.21 4.06 13.10
N GLN A 63 21.37 5.02 13.48
CA GLN A 63 21.16 5.46 14.88
C GLN A 63 20.10 4.62 15.61
N LEU A 64 19.40 3.72 14.93
CA LEU A 64 18.33 2.89 15.51
C LEU A 64 18.72 1.40 15.59
N LYS A 65 20.02 1.10 15.68
CA LYS A 65 20.55 -0.28 15.79
C LYS A 65 20.15 -1.00 17.07
N ASN A 66 19.72 -0.27 18.07
CA ASN A 66 19.26 -0.79 19.36
C ASN A 66 17.79 -1.24 19.36
N LEU A 67 17.05 -1.00 18.29
CA LEU A 67 15.67 -1.48 18.15
C LEU A 67 15.65 -2.82 17.40
N PRO A 68 14.72 -3.73 17.72
CA PRO A 68 14.53 -4.95 16.93
C PRO A 68 13.92 -4.62 15.55
N PRO A 69 14.09 -5.49 14.54
CA PRO A 69 13.32 -5.37 13.31
C PRO A 69 11.82 -5.55 13.58
N THR A 70 10.97 -4.92 12.77
CA THR A 70 9.51 -5.08 12.90
C THR A 70 9.13 -6.55 12.69
N PRO A 71 8.42 -7.17 13.64
CA PRO A 71 7.89 -8.53 13.47
C PRO A 71 6.91 -8.60 12.30
N ASN A 72 6.87 -9.74 11.59
CA ASN A 72 5.86 -9.95 10.54
C ASN A 72 4.44 -9.89 11.09
N THR A 73 4.21 -10.38 12.30
CA THR A 73 2.91 -10.29 12.99
C THR A 73 2.42 -8.86 13.17
N THR A 74 3.32 -7.90 13.42
CA THR A 74 2.98 -6.47 13.49
C THR A 74 2.56 -5.93 12.12
N LEU A 75 3.24 -6.33 11.04
CA LEU A 75 2.85 -5.94 9.67
C LEU A 75 1.50 -6.54 9.29
N GLU A 76 1.25 -7.79 9.64
CA GLU A 76 -0.03 -8.47 9.41
C GLU A 76 -1.17 -7.81 10.21
N MET A 77 -0.93 -7.51 11.46
CA MET A 77 -1.88 -6.75 12.30
C MET A 77 -2.22 -5.41 11.66
N ALA A 78 -1.20 -4.63 11.28
CA ALA A 78 -1.41 -3.32 10.66
C ALA A 78 -2.21 -3.43 9.36
N ARG A 79 -1.86 -4.39 8.49
CA ARG A 79 -2.57 -4.66 7.24
C ARG A 79 -4.04 -5.02 7.50
N ASN A 80 -4.29 -5.98 8.38
CA ASN A 80 -5.64 -6.45 8.68
C ASN A 80 -6.49 -5.36 9.31
N THR A 81 -5.92 -4.55 10.21
CA THR A 81 -6.59 -3.39 10.81
C THR A 81 -7.00 -2.37 9.75
N ALA A 82 -6.08 -2.00 8.87
CA ALA A 82 -6.37 -1.01 7.82
C ALA A 82 -7.43 -1.52 6.81
N LEU A 83 -7.37 -2.79 6.42
CA LEU A 83 -8.39 -3.43 5.58
C LEU A 83 -9.76 -3.47 6.27
N ALA A 84 -9.82 -3.85 7.54
CA ALA A 84 -11.06 -3.91 8.33
C ALA A 84 -11.71 -2.52 8.49
N MET A 85 -10.91 -1.44 8.48
CA MET A 85 -11.41 -0.07 8.50
C MET A 85 -11.91 0.43 7.14
N GLY A 86 -11.64 -0.27 6.04
CA GLY A 86 -12.16 0.04 4.72
C GLY A 86 -11.14 0.58 3.71
N ILE A 87 -9.85 0.61 4.02
CA ILE A 87 -8.81 0.84 3.02
C ILE A 87 -8.78 -0.39 2.10
N LYS A 88 -8.95 -0.22 0.80
CA LYS A 88 -9.10 -1.35 -0.15
C LYS A 88 -7.76 -1.99 -0.54
N TYR A 89 -6.68 -1.23 -0.56
CA TYR A 89 -5.37 -1.67 -1.04
C TYR A 89 -4.33 -1.46 0.04
N VAL A 90 -4.04 -2.53 0.78
CA VAL A 90 -3.06 -2.49 1.87
C VAL A 90 -1.99 -3.55 1.65
N TYR A 91 -0.75 -3.11 1.61
CA TYR A 91 0.40 -3.95 1.33
C TYR A 91 1.39 -3.99 2.50
N THR A 92 2.22 -5.03 2.52
CA THR A 92 3.39 -5.10 3.39
C THR A 92 4.67 -5.17 2.55
N GLY A 93 5.71 -4.46 2.98
CA GLY A 93 6.99 -4.38 2.27
C GLY A 93 8.19 -4.76 3.14
N ASN A 94 9.34 -5.02 2.53
CA ASN A 94 10.57 -5.53 3.14
C ASN A 94 10.40 -6.87 3.88
N ASN A 95 9.41 -7.67 3.46
CA ASN A 95 9.11 -9.00 3.98
C ASN A 95 8.63 -9.91 2.83
N PRO A 96 9.52 -10.27 1.87
CA PRO A 96 9.14 -11.02 0.69
C PRO A 96 8.50 -12.37 1.04
N GLY A 97 7.57 -12.84 0.19
CA GLY A 97 6.88 -14.11 0.36
C GLY A 97 5.68 -14.09 1.31
N GLN A 98 5.22 -12.91 1.73
CA GLN A 98 4.02 -12.75 2.56
C GLN A 98 2.78 -12.44 1.70
N GLU A 99 1.60 -12.85 2.16
CA GLU A 99 0.31 -12.58 1.49
C GLU A 99 0.06 -11.06 1.28
N GLY A 100 0.59 -10.22 2.18
CA GLY A 100 0.52 -8.77 2.07
C GLY A 100 1.32 -8.17 0.91
N ASN A 101 2.14 -8.96 0.19
CA ASN A 101 2.83 -8.49 -1.01
C ASN A 101 1.94 -8.50 -2.26
N HIS A 102 0.85 -9.27 -2.25
CA HIS A 102 -0.02 -9.50 -3.39
C HIS A 102 -1.14 -8.45 -3.50
N THR A 103 -1.68 -8.29 -4.72
CA THR A 103 -2.89 -7.48 -4.92
C THR A 103 -4.11 -8.39 -5.00
N TYR A 104 -5.13 -8.03 -4.24
CA TYR A 104 -6.44 -8.68 -4.25
C TYR A 104 -7.50 -7.74 -4.79
N CYS A 105 -8.45 -8.31 -5.53
CA CYS A 105 -9.62 -7.57 -5.97
C CYS A 105 -10.49 -7.22 -4.75
N PRO A 106 -10.80 -5.94 -4.48
CA PRO A 106 -11.58 -5.56 -3.30
C PRO A 106 -13.06 -5.95 -3.40
N SER A 107 -13.52 -6.30 -4.60
CA SER A 107 -14.91 -6.72 -4.84
C SER A 107 -15.14 -8.21 -4.60
N CYS A 108 -14.23 -9.08 -5.07
CA CYS A 108 -14.43 -10.54 -5.01
C CYS A 108 -13.33 -11.31 -4.26
N GLY A 109 -12.30 -10.62 -3.74
CA GLY A 109 -11.20 -11.24 -3.00
C GLY A 109 -10.19 -12.02 -3.85
N LYS A 110 -10.36 -12.09 -5.19
CA LYS A 110 -9.43 -12.79 -6.08
C LYS A 110 -8.03 -12.20 -5.98
N LYS A 111 -7.00 -13.03 -5.81
CA LYS A 111 -5.61 -12.63 -5.97
C LYS A 111 -5.36 -12.34 -7.45
N VAL A 112 -5.15 -11.07 -7.80
CA VAL A 112 -5.05 -10.61 -9.19
C VAL A 112 -3.63 -10.24 -9.60
N VAL A 113 -2.74 -9.92 -8.63
CA VAL A 113 -1.30 -9.76 -8.89
C VAL A 113 -0.51 -10.48 -7.82
N GLU A 114 0.35 -11.40 -8.26
CA GLU A 114 1.31 -12.11 -7.41
C GLU A 114 2.68 -11.44 -7.48
N ARG A 115 3.30 -11.25 -6.29
CA ARG A 115 4.63 -10.64 -6.18
C ARG A 115 5.55 -11.42 -5.25
N LEU A 116 6.84 -11.35 -5.54
CA LEU A 116 7.91 -11.68 -4.61
C LEU A 116 8.78 -10.42 -4.44
N GLY A 117 8.63 -9.74 -3.31
CA GLY A 117 9.20 -8.40 -3.13
C GLY A 117 8.67 -7.43 -4.20
N PHE A 118 9.57 -6.84 -4.99
CA PHE A 118 9.21 -5.93 -6.09
C PHE A 118 8.92 -6.65 -7.43
N GLN A 119 9.27 -7.93 -7.54
CA GLN A 119 9.05 -8.69 -8.77
C GLN A 119 7.59 -9.12 -8.89
N VAL A 120 6.95 -8.75 -10.00
CA VAL A 120 5.64 -9.29 -10.40
C VAL A 120 5.86 -10.65 -11.03
N LEU A 121 5.39 -11.70 -10.35
CA LEU A 121 5.46 -13.08 -10.84
C LEU A 121 4.32 -13.38 -11.82
N ARG A 122 3.13 -12.83 -11.54
CA ARG A 122 1.93 -13.04 -12.35
C ARG A 122 0.98 -11.86 -12.19
N SER A 123 0.38 -11.42 -13.30
CA SER A 123 -0.77 -10.51 -13.29
C SER A 123 -1.91 -11.17 -14.07
N LEU A 124 -3.11 -11.16 -13.48
CA LEU A 124 -4.35 -11.65 -14.10
C LEU A 124 -5.21 -10.49 -14.62
N LEU A 125 -4.82 -9.25 -14.34
CA LEU A 125 -5.58 -8.08 -14.75
C LEU A 125 -5.51 -7.89 -16.28
N ASN A 126 -6.64 -7.52 -16.85
CA ASN A 126 -6.74 -7.07 -18.24
C ASN A 126 -7.14 -5.60 -18.23
N GLN A 127 -6.23 -4.70 -18.61
CA GLN A 127 -6.44 -3.24 -18.54
C GLN A 127 -6.98 -2.80 -17.16
N GLY A 128 -6.41 -3.34 -16.09
CA GLY A 128 -6.82 -3.06 -14.72
C GLY A 128 -8.12 -3.72 -14.26
N LYS A 129 -8.79 -4.54 -15.09
CA LYS A 129 -10.02 -5.23 -14.72
C LYS A 129 -9.75 -6.60 -14.11
N CYS A 130 -10.46 -6.91 -13.04
CA CYS A 130 -10.47 -8.23 -12.45
C CYS A 130 -11.11 -9.25 -13.41
N PRO A 131 -10.46 -10.40 -13.70
CA PRO A 131 -10.99 -11.38 -14.66
C PRO A 131 -12.26 -12.09 -14.18
N ASP A 132 -12.48 -12.15 -12.85
CA ASP A 132 -13.62 -12.90 -12.27
C ASP A 132 -14.88 -12.05 -12.15
N CYS A 133 -14.76 -10.77 -11.75
CA CYS A 133 -15.92 -9.93 -11.47
C CYS A 133 -15.98 -8.63 -12.28
N GLY A 134 -14.98 -8.34 -13.12
CA GLY A 134 -14.93 -7.14 -13.95
C GLY A 134 -14.63 -5.83 -13.19
N TYR A 135 -14.41 -5.88 -11.86
CA TYR A 135 -14.10 -4.69 -11.08
C TYR A 135 -12.86 -3.99 -11.63
N GLN A 136 -12.98 -2.67 -11.89
CA GLN A 136 -11.86 -1.84 -12.34
C GLN A 136 -11.03 -1.41 -11.14
N LEU A 137 -9.78 -1.89 -11.07
CA LEU A 137 -8.85 -1.44 -10.06
C LEU A 137 -8.29 -0.06 -10.44
N PRO A 138 -8.12 0.87 -9.50
CA PRO A 138 -7.43 2.13 -9.76
C PRO A 138 -5.96 1.88 -10.09
N GLY A 139 -5.39 2.71 -10.97
CA GLY A 139 -4.00 2.58 -11.40
C GLY A 139 -3.78 3.23 -12.75
N VAL A 140 -2.53 3.23 -13.21
CA VAL A 140 -2.15 3.62 -14.57
C VAL A 140 -1.87 2.33 -15.36
N TRP A 141 -2.62 2.12 -16.44
CA TRP A 141 -2.53 0.92 -17.25
C TRP A 141 -1.83 1.23 -18.59
N LEU A 142 -1.30 0.22 -19.28
CA LEU A 142 -0.46 0.44 -20.48
C LEU A 142 -1.14 1.30 -21.55
N ASP A 143 -2.46 1.16 -21.70
CA ASP A 143 -3.22 1.94 -22.68
C ASP A 143 -3.46 3.40 -22.25
N ASP A 144 -3.25 3.72 -20.96
CA ASP A 144 -3.34 5.08 -20.42
C ASP A 144 -2.00 5.83 -20.55
N LEU A 145 -0.94 5.14 -20.95
CA LEU A 145 0.37 5.76 -21.14
C LEU A 145 0.42 6.51 -22.48
N PRO A 146 0.90 7.77 -22.50
CA PRO A 146 1.09 8.47 -23.75
C PRO A 146 2.05 7.66 -24.64
N THR A 147 1.66 7.41 -25.89
CA THR A 147 2.44 6.74 -26.93
C THR A 147 3.63 7.61 -27.38
N GLY A 148 4.50 7.98 -26.46
CA GLY A 148 5.71 8.74 -26.73
C GLY A 148 6.92 7.90 -26.37
N ASN A 149 7.89 7.78 -27.30
CA ASN A 149 9.16 7.10 -27.13
C ASN A 149 9.76 7.37 -25.74
N VAL A 150 9.70 6.40 -24.84
CA VAL A 150 10.58 6.37 -23.69
C VAL A 150 11.92 5.86 -24.24
N GLY A 151 12.72 6.79 -24.73
CA GLY A 151 14.12 6.48 -25.07
C GLY A 151 14.81 6.00 -23.77
N LEU A 152 15.32 4.77 -23.80
CA LEU A 152 16.24 4.21 -22.84
C LEU A 152 17.58 4.95 -22.88
#